data_38a0131899ce309bb383bef338b7fa68
#
_entry.id   38a0131899ce309bb383bef338b7fa68
#
_cell.length_a   1.000
_cell.length_b   1.000
_cell.length_c   1.000
_cell.angle_alpha   90.00
_cell.angle_beta   90.00
_cell.angle_gamma   90.00
#
_symmetry.space_group_name_H-M   'P 1'
#
loop_
_entity.id
_entity.type
_entity.pdbx_description
1 polymer ?
#
loop_
_entity_poly.entity_id
_entity_poly.type
_entity_poly.pdbx_seq_one_letter_code
_entity_poly.pdbx_strand_id
1 'polypeptide(L)'
;KLDNLIFVVNCNLQRLDGPVRGNGKIIQELEGIFRGAGWNVIKVIWGSYWDPLLANDKTGHLIKIMNETVDGEYQAMKARDGTYVRKKFFGKYQETLDLVSNLSDKDIWRLNRGGHDPHKVFAAYDKASKNTGSPTVVIAKTIKGYGMGKSGESVNTTHQTKKLDIDDLMYYRDRFDVPLTDKQVKNIEYYKPDQNSPEIKYIKEKRLKLGGFIPERTTYAKPIKAPPKDIFDNMKVSTGSKEMST
;
A
#
# COMPACT_ATOMS: atom_id res chain seq x y z
N LYS A 1 -8.95 17.26 16.60
CA LYS A 1 -7.92 16.29 16.14
C LYS A 1 -8.56 15.34 15.13
N LEU A 2 -7.85 15.07 14.04
CA LEU A 2 -8.32 14.13 12.98
C LEU A 2 -7.80 12.71 13.28
N ASP A 3 -8.15 12.17 14.45
CA ASP A 3 -7.64 10.88 14.91
C ASP A 3 -8.27 9.66 14.20
N ASN A 4 -9.38 9.88 13.49
CA ASN A 4 -10.01 8.90 12.61
C ASN A 4 -9.50 8.95 11.15
N LEU A 5 -8.55 9.85 10.83
CA LEU A 5 -7.96 9.95 9.50
C LEU A 5 -6.86 8.91 9.35
N ILE A 6 -6.95 8.12 8.28
CA ILE A 6 -5.93 7.14 7.89
C ILE A 6 -5.44 7.48 6.48
N PHE A 7 -4.15 7.81 6.35
CA PHE A 7 -3.49 7.85 5.06
C PHE A 7 -2.81 6.52 4.76
N VAL A 8 -2.91 6.07 3.52
CA VAL A 8 -2.17 4.91 3.04
C VAL A 8 -1.26 5.36 1.90
N VAL A 9 0.04 5.31 2.15
CA VAL A 9 1.05 5.65 1.14
C VAL A 9 1.53 4.38 0.49
N ASN A 10 1.21 4.21 -0.80
CA ASN A 10 1.65 3.09 -1.61
C ASN A 10 3.08 3.35 -2.10
N CYS A 11 4.08 2.82 -1.38
CA CYS A 11 5.50 3.02 -1.64
C CYS A 11 6.06 1.93 -2.57
N ASN A 12 5.87 2.07 -3.86
CA ASN A 12 6.45 1.16 -4.85
C ASN A 12 7.91 1.50 -5.21
N LEU A 13 8.48 2.57 -4.65
CA LEU A 13 9.86 3.05 -4.78
C LEU A 13 10.22 3.59 -6.16
N GLN A 14 9.27 3.66 -7.11
CA GLN A 14 9.53 4.04 -8.49
C GLN A 14 8.75 5.29 -8.92
N ARG A 15 9.39 6.09 -9.79
CA ARG A 15 8.77 7.12 -10.62
C ARG A 15 8.38 6.53 -11.98
N LEU A 16 8.26 7.38 -13.00
CA LEU A 16 7.95 6.96 -14.37
C LEU A 16 9.13 6.24 -15.03
N ASP A 17 10.34 6.69 -14.75
CA ASP A 17 11.58 6.40 -15.44
C ASP A 17 12.68 5.80 -14.54
N GLY A 18 12.43 5.60 -13.27
CA GLY A 18 13.41 5.07 -12.33
C GLY A 18 12.95 5.09 -10.87
N PRO A 19 13.86 4.83 -9.92
CA PRO A 19 13.53 4.90 -8.51
C PRO A 19 13.28 6.34 -8.05
N VAL A 20 12.42 6.52 -7.03
CA VAL A 20 12.20 7.84 -6.39
C VAL A 20 13.49 8.33 -5.75
N ARG A 21 14.20 7.43 -5.07
CA ARG A 21 15.53 7.67 -4.49
C ARG A 21 16.47 6.57 -4.97
N GLY A 22 17.36 6.86 -5.91
CA GLY A 22 18.35 5.87 -6.43
C GLY A 22 19.26 5.37 -5.32
N ASN A 23 19.89 6.29 -4.60
CA ASN A 23 20.87 6.06 -3.53
C ASN A 23 20.31 6.41 -2.14
N GLY A 24 18.98 6.50 -1.97
CA GLY A 24 18.31 6.84 -0.74
C GLY A 24 17.21 5.84 -0.40
N LYS A 25 16.41 6.20 0.62
CA LYS A 25 15.36 5.36 1.19
C LYS A 25 14.13 6.21 1.50
N ILE A 26 13.24 6.32 0.53
CA ILE A 26 12.05 7.19 0.63
C ILE A 26 11.13 6.80 1.79
N ILE A 27 11.05 5.52 2.16
CA ILE A 27 10.19 5.06 3.26
C ILE A 27 10.67 5.63 4.59
N GLN A 28 12.00 5.66 4.85
CA GLN A 28 12.56 6.22 6.06
C GLN A 28 12.41 7.76 6.09
N GLU A 29 12.55 8.41 4.95
CA GLU A 29 12.30 9.86 4.84
C GLU A 29 10.85 10.19 5.19
N LEU A 30 9.89 9.48 4.60
CA LEU A 30 8.46 9.65 4.89
C LEU A 30 8.12 9.33 6.35
N GLU A 31 8.68 8.26 6.91
CA GLU A 31 8.51 7.94 8.33
C GLU A 31 8.95 9.11 9.22
N GLY A 32 10.14 9.67 8.96
CA GLY A 32 10.66 10.81 9.72
C GLY A 32 9.76 12.05 9.63
N ILE A 33 9.26 12.36 8.43
CA ILE A 33 8.36 13.51 8.20
C ILE A 33 7.04 13.33 8.98
N PHE A 34 6.37 12.17 8.83
CA PHE A 34 5.09 11.94 9.49
C PHE A 34 5.22 11.85 11.02
N ARG A 35 6.28 11.22 11.54
CA ARG A 35 6.55 11.21 12.99
C ARG A 35 6.82 12.60 13.53
N GLY A 36 7.63 13.39 12.81
CA GLY A 36 7.90 14.78 13.17
C GLY A 36 6.65 15.65 13.21
N ALA A 37 5.66 15.38 12.37
CA ALA A 37 4.36 16.03 12.36
C ALA A 37 3.35 15.45 13.38
N GLY A 38 3.76 14.54 14.25
CA GLY A 38 2.92 13.97 15.31
C GLY A 38 1.93 12.89 14.86
N TRP A 39 2.15 12.27 13.70
CA TRP A 39 1.33 11.16 13.22
C TRP A 39 1.73 9.83 13.85
N ASN A 40 0.76 8.96 14.06
CA ASN A 40 1.01 7.53 14.25
C ASN A 40 1.46 6.91 12.92
N VAL A 41 2.63 6.25 12.90
CA VAL A 41 3.20 5.68 11.66
C VAL A 41 3.27 4.16 11.77
N ILE A 42 2.62 3.48 10.84
CA ILE A 42 2.65 2.03 10.68
C ILE A 42 3.38 1.70 9.37
N LYS A 43 4.47 0.95 9.45
CA LYS A 43 5.22 0.50 8.27
C LYS A 43 4.88 -0.94 7.92
N VAL A 44 4.50 -1.19 6.67
CA VAL A 44 4.20 -2.53 6.14
C VAL A 44 5.22 -2.85 5.05
N ILE A 45 6.39 -3.35 5.47
CA ILE A 45 7.58 -3.45 4.61
C ILE A 45 7.75 -4.86 4.04
N TRP A 46 7.75 -5.88 4.92
CA TRP A 46 8.04 -7.25 4.58
C TRP A 46 6.82 -8.14 4.74
N GLY A 47 6.60 -9.04 3.78
CA GLY A 47 5.52 -10.03 3.85
C GLY A 47 5.82 -11.14 4.86
N SER A 48 4.82 -11.95 5.16
CA SER A 48 4.87 -12.98 6.21
C SER A 48 5.95 -14.05 5.96
N TYR A 49 6.32 -14.32 4.71
CA TYR A 49 7.41 -15.25 4.40
C TYR A 49 8.81 -14.78 4.87
N TRP A 50 8.96 -13.49 5.19
CA TRP A 50 10.19 -12.97 5.79
C TRP A 50 10.25 -13.21 7.30
N ASP A 51 9.12 -13.45 7.98
CA ASP A 51 9.08 -13.57 9.44
C ASP A 51 9.96 -14.70 9.97
N PRO A 52 9.97 -15.91 9.37
CA PRO A 52 10.89 -16.97 9.80
C PRO A 52 12.37 -16.62 9.60
N LEU A 53 12.70 -15.93 8.52
CA LEU A 53 14.09 -15.51 8.26
C LEU A 53 14.53 -14.46 9.27
N LEU A 54 13.66 -13.48 9.57
CA LEU A 54 13.94 -12.45 10.58
C LEU A 54 14.05 -13.06 11.99
N ALA A 55 13.20 -14.04 12.33
CA ALA A 55 13.27 -14.74 13.62
C ALA A 55 14.55 -15.56 13.79
N ASN A 56 15.14 -16.03 12.70
CA ASN A 56 16.37 -16.81 12.70
C ASN A 56 17.65 -15.98 12.46
N ASP A 57 17.54 -14.67 12.27
CA ASP A 57 18.69 -13.76 12.08
C ASP A 57 19.39 -13.46 13.42
N LYS A 58 20.06 -14.47 13.98
CA LYS A 58 20.73 -14.37 15.27
C LYS A 58 21.93 -13.40 15.27
N THR A 59 22.50 -13.16 14.10
CA THR A 59 23.67 -12.29 13.94
C THR A 59 23.30 -10.85 13.60
N GLY A 60 22.03 -10.59 13.22
CA GLY A 60 21.56 -9.28 12.79
C GLY A 60 22.01 -8.90 11.37
N HIS A 61 22.70 -9.78 10.64
CA HIS A 61 23.20 -9.49 9.29
C HIS A 61 22.06 -9.30 8.29
N LEU A 62 20.95 -10.05 8.42
CA LEU A 62 19.77 -9.84 7.55
C LEU A 62 19.17 -8.45 7.77
N ILE A 63 18.96 -8.04 9.01
CA ILE A 63 18.47 -6.70 9.35
C ILE A 63 19.45 -5.63 8.84
N LYS A 64 20.76 -5.88 8.98
CA LYS A 64 21.79 -4.96 8.50
C LYS A 64 21.70 -4.75 6.98
N ILE A 65 21.69 -5.82 6.20
CA ILE A 65 21.57 -5.68 4.72
C ILE A 65 20.23 -5.05 4.30
N MET A 66 19.14 -5.34 5.01
CA MET A 66 17.84 -4.68 4.78
C MET A 66 17.93 -3.16 5.01
N ASN A 67 18.67 -2.75 6.03
CA ASN A 67 18.86 -1.33 6.35
C ASN A 67 19.85 -0.62 5.42
N GLU A 68 20.84 -1.30 4.90
CA GLU A 68 21.85 -0.73 3.99
C GLU A 68 21.38 -0.69 2.53
N THR A 69 20.50 -1.63 2.13
CA THR A 69 20.02 -1.72 0.75
C THR A 69 19.16 -0.51 0.37
N VAL A 70 19.57 0.21 -0.67
CA VAL A 70 18.89 1.41 -1.17
C VAL A 70 17.73 1.07 -2.12
N ASP A 71 16.87 2.06 -2.40
CA ASP A 71 15.64 1.85 -3.18
C ASP A 71 15.91 1.35 -4.60
N GLY A 72 16.98 1.83 -5.25
CA GLY A 72 17.38 1.36 -6.59
C GLY A 72 17.81 -0.11 -6.62
N GLU A 73 18.53 -0.59 -5.58
CA GLU A 73 18.88 -2.01 -5.45
C GLU A 73 17.61 -2.87 -5.22
N TYR A 74 16.67 -2.40 -4.39
CA TYR A 74 15.40 -3.11 -4.18
C TYR A 74 14.56 -3.23 -5.45
N GLN A 75 14.56 -2.20 -6.30
CA GLN A 75 13.92 -2.26 -7.61
C GLN A 75 14.59 -3.31 -8.50
N ALA A 76 15.92 -3.27 -8.61
CA ALA A 76 16.68 -4.21 -9.42
C ALA A 76 16.42 -5.67 -9.00
N MET A 77 16.32 -5.96 -7.71
CA MET A 77 16.04 -7.30 -7.19
C MET A 77 14.69 -7.86 -7.67
N LYS A 78 13.67 -7.01 -7.81
CA LYS A 78 12.34 -7.47 -8.27
C LYS A 78 12.21 -7.50 -9.79
N ALA A 79 13.00 -6.71 -10.51
CA ALA A 79 13.11 -6.78 -11.96
C ALA A 79 13.94 -7.98 -12.45
N ARG A 80 14.60 -8.70 -11.54
CA ARG A 80 15.47 -9.86 -11.80
C ARG A 80 14.86 -11.11 -11.16
N ASP A 81 15.61 -12.21 -11.18
CA ASP A 81 15.21 -13.52 -10.66
C ASP A 81 15.72 -13.79 -9.23
N GLY A 82 15.36 -14.95 -8.70
CA GLY A 82 15.80 -15.38 -7.36
C GLY A 82 17.30 -15.65 -7.27
N THR A 83 17.94 -16.12 -8.36
CA THR A 83 19.38 -16.30 -8.41
C THR A 83 20.11 -14.99 -8.19
N TYR A 84 19.64 -13.92 -8.84
CA TYR A 84 20.17 -12.57 -8.63
C TYR A 84 20.00 -12.12 -7.18
N VAL A 85 18.82 -12.33 -6.59
CA VAL A 85 18.54 -11.95 -5.19
C VAL A 85 19.42 -12.73 -4.22
N ARG A 86 19.55 -14.05 -4.41
CA ARG A 86 20.46 -14.89 -3.61
C ARG A 86 21.88 -14.33 -3.62
N LYS A 87 22.43 -14.07 -4.83
CA LYS A 87 23.81 -13.61 -5.00
C LYS A 87 24.02 -12.18 -4.50
N LYS A 88 23.13 -11.24 -4.82
CA LYS A 88 23.35 -9.80 -4.61
C LYS A 88 22.82 -9.27 -3.29
N PHE A 89 21.81 -9.91 -2.70
CA PHE A 89 21.26 -9.53 -1.42
C PHE A 89 21.75 -10.47 -0.31
N PHE A 90 21.37 -11.75 -0.34
CA PHE A 90 21.77 -12.71 0.68
C PHE A 90 23.27 -13.02 0.64
N GLY A 91 23.92 -12.93 -0.52
CA GLY A 91 25.36 -13.18 -0.69
C GLY A 91 26.29 -12.10 -0.13
N LYS A 92 25.76 -11.05 0.50
CA LYS A 92 26.58 -10.03 1.18
C LYS A 92 27.28 -10.59 2.43
N TYR A 93 26.68 -11.57 3.10
CA TYR A 93 27.20 -12.27 4.28
C TYR A 93 26.94 -13.77 4.17
N GLN A 94 27.87 -14.59 4.67
CA GLN A 94 27.69 -16.06 4.68
C GLN A 94 26.46 -16.45 5.52
N GLU A 95 26.27 -15.81 6.67
CA GLU A 95 25.16 -16.08 7.57
C GLU A 95 23.80 -15.84 6.93
N THR A 96 23.69 -14.85 6.04
CA THR A 96 22.46 -14.61 5.29
C THR A 96 22.25 -15.59 4.13
N LEU A 97 23.32 -16.11 3.54
CA LEU A 97 23.22 -17.25 2.60
C LEU A 97 22.75 -18.52 3.31
N ASP A 98 23.24 -18.76 4.52
CA ASP A 98 22.86 -19.94 5.33
C ASP A 98 21.37 -19.89 5.70
N LEU A 99 20.82 -18.70 6.00
CA LEU A 99 19.39 -18.52 6.28
C LEU A 99 18.49 -18.96 5.13
N VAL A 100 18.96 -18.90 3.90
CA VAL A 100 18.19 -19.24 2.68
C VAL A 100 18.72 -20.48 1.99
N SER A 101 19.59 -21.27 2.63
CA SER A 101 20.22 -22.46 2.04
C SER A 101 19.19 -23.50 1.59
N ASN A 102 18.10 -23.64 2.32
CA ASN A 102 17.00 -24.59 2.06
C ASN A 102 15.92 -24.03 1.11
N LEU A 103 16.02 -22.77 0.68
CA LEU A 103 15.06 -22.15 -0.23
C LEU A 103 15.55 -22.28 -1.67
N SER A 104 14.64 -22.65 -2.57
CA SER A 104 14.92 -22.54 -4.00
C SER A 104 14.97 -21.05 -4.44
N ASP A 105 15.58 -20.79 -5.59
CA ASP A 105 15.59 -19.41 -6.13
C ASP A 105 14.17 -18.91 -6.42
N LYS A 106 13.25 -19.81 -6.77
CA LYS A 106 11.83 -19.47 -6.92
C LYS A 106 11.20 -19.04 -5.59
N ASP A 107 11.54 -19.69 -4.48
CA ASP A 107 11.05 -19.31 -3.16
C ASP A 107 11.63 -17.98 -2.71
N ILE A 108 12.93 -17.74 -2.95
CA ILE A 108 13.57 -16.45 -2.68
C ILE A 108 12.89 -15.32 -3.48
N TRP A 109 12.58 -15.56 -4.77
CA TRP A 109 11.88 -14.57 -5.57
C TRP A 109 10.46 -14.28 -5.05
N ARG A 110 9.79 -15.29 -4.47
CA ARG A 110 8.47 -15.18 -3.85
C ARG A 110 8.45 -14.42 -2.52
N LEU A 111 9.59 -14.19 -1.88
CA LEU A 111 9.67 -13.33 -0.69
C LEU A 111 9.13 -11.95 -1.04
N ASN A 112 7.91 -11.67 -0.57
CA ASN A 112 7.12 -10.54 -1.05
C ASN A 112 7.27 -9.30 -0.16
N ARG A 113 6.83 -8.15 -0.69
CA ARG A 113 6.72 -6.91 0.06
C ARG A 113 5.44 -6.93 0.91
N GLY A 114 5.49 -6.28 2.08
CA GLY A 114 4.39 -6.28 3.05
C GLY A 114 3.10 -5.70 2.51
N GLY A 115 3.18 -4.69 1.64
CA GLY A 115 2.01 -4.09 1.01
C GLY A 115 1.25 -5.02 0.04
N HIS A 116 1.82 -6.19 -0.27
CA HIS A 116 1.18 -7.26 -1.05
C HIS A 116 0.85 -8.50 -0.20
N ASP A 117 1.00 -8.41 1.11
CA ASP A 117 0.66 -9.47 2.04
C ASP A 117 -0.68 -9.15 2.72
N PRO A 118 -1.76 -9.90 2.44
CA PRO A 118 -3.08 -9.58 2.97
C PRO A 118 -3.13 -9.62 4.50
N HIS A 119 -2.38 -10.49 5.15
CA HIS A 119 -2.32 -10.57 6.62
C HIS A 119 -1.67 -9.33 7.23
N LYS A 120 -0.53 -8.91 6.67
CA LYS A 120 0.18 -7.70 7.13
C LYS A 120 -0.64 -6.43 6.86
N VAL A 121 -1.28 -6.34 5.70
CA VAL A 121 -2.17 -5.22 5.35
C VAL A 121 -3.37 -5.18 6.27
N PHE A 122 -4.05 -6.30 6.50
CA PHE A 122 -5.18 -6.38 7.43
C PHE A 122 -4.78 -5.92 8.84
N ALA A 123 -3.67 -6.44 9.38
CA ALA A 123 -3.18 -6.07 10.70
C ALA A 123 -2.85 -4.57 10.80
N ALA A 124 -2.31 -3.98 9.73
CA ALA A 124 -2.03 -2.55 9.70
C ALA A 124 -3.31 -1.70 9.74
N TYR A 125 -4.32 -2.05 8.96
CA TYR A 125 -5.62 -1.36 8.98
C TYR A 125 -6.35 -1.55 10.30
N ASP A 126 -6.35 -2.76 10.87
CA ASP A 126 -6.95 -3.02 12.18
C ASP A 126 -6.29 -2.17 13.26
N LYS A 127 -4.96 -2.10 13.26
CA LYS A 127 -4.21 -1.24 14.20
C LYS A 127 -4.50 0.25 13.97
N ALA A 128 -4.55 0.70 12.72
CA ALA A 128 -4.83 2.08 12.37
C ALA A 128 -6.24 2.51 12.80
N SER A 129 -7.25 1.64 12.59
CA SER A 129 -8.64 1.93 12.94
C SER A 129 -8.92 2.03 14.45
N LYS A 130 -8.03 1.48 15.26
CA LYS A 130 -8.09 1.51 16.73
C LYS A 130 -7.26 2.65 17.35
N ASN A 131 -6.49 3.37 16.54
CA ASN A 131 -5.67 4.47 17.04
C ASN A 131 -6.54 5.68 17.37
N THR A 132 -6.24 6.33 18.49
CA THR A 132 -6.91 7.54 18.94
C THR A 132 -5.89 8.63 19.27
N GLY A 133 -6.32 9.88 19.23
CA GLY A 133 -5.50 11.03 19.64
C GLY A 133 -4.58 11.60 18.56
N SER A 134 -4.31 10.88 17.47
CA SER A 134 -3.54 11.38 16.32
C SER A 134 -3.98 10.65 15.03
N PRO A 135 -3.84 11.30 13.85
CA PRO A 135 -4.04 10.62 12.58
C PRO A 135 -2.99 9.53 12.37
N THR A 136 -3.33 8.52 11.55
CA THR A 136 -2.42 7.41 11.23
C THR A 136 -2.01 7.44 9.77
N VAL A 137 -0.73 7.19 9.50
CA VAL A 137 -0.24 6.87 8.17
C VAL A 137 0.22 5.41 8.11
N VAL A 138 -0.24 4.66 7.12
CA VAL A 138 0.25 3.35 6.77
C VAL A 138 1.19 3.50 5.58
N ILE A 139 2.47 3.23 5.76
CA ILE A 139 3.46 3.27 4.68
C ILE A 139 3.66 1.84 4.19
N ALA A 140 3.04 1.51 3.06
CA ALA A 140 3.02 0.16 2.51
C ALA A 140 4.06 0.02 1.38
N LYS A 141 5.08 -0.81 1.60
CA LYS A 141 6.06 -1.15 0.56
C LYS A 141 5.44 -2.13 -0.43
N THR A 142 5.40 -1.73 -1.69
CA THR A 142 4.79 -2.47 -2.79
C THR A 142 5.75 -2.64 -3.95
N ILE A 143 5.28 -3.23 -5.03
CA ILE A 143 5.99 -3.38 -6.29
C ILE A 143 5.13 -2.74 -7.39
N LYS A 144 5.72 -1.85 -8.18
CA LYS A 144 5.05 -1.25 -9.33
C LYS A 144 4.72 -2.34 -10.35
N GLY A 145 3.48 -2.38 -10.85
CA GLY A 145 3.02 -3.41 -11.77
C GLY A 145 2.94 -4.82 -11.17
N TYR A 146 2.72 -4.92 -9.86
CA TYR A 146 2.59 -6.21 -9.18
C TYR A 146 1.55 -7.12 -9.87
N GLY A 147 1.97 -8.32 -10.23
CA GLY A 147 1.15 -9.29 -10.96
C GLY A 147 1.31 -9.25 -12.47
N MET A 148 1.88 -8.20 -13.04
CA MET A 148 2.06 -8.09 -14.50
C MET A 148 3.19 -8.98 -15.05
N GLY A 149 3.91 -9.69 -14.20
CA GLY A 149 4.98 -10.59 -14.61
C GLY A 149 6.05 -9.88 -15.45
N LYS A 150 6.47 -10.52 -16.52
CA LYS A 150 7.54 -10.00 -17.41
C LYS A 150 7.15 -8.70 -18.10
N SER A 151 5.87 -8.47 -18.34
CA SER A 151 5.37 -7.33 -19.09
C SER A 151 5.40 -6.00 -18.32
N GLY A 152 5.55 -6.04 -17.00
CA GLY A 152 5.48 -4.79 -16.25
C GLY A 152 5.94 -4.83 -14.80
N GLU A 153 6.27 -5.98 -14.20
CA GLU A 153 6.56 -6.01 -12.77
C GLU A 153 7.95 -5.44 -12.47
N SER A 154 7.96 -4.32 -11.74
CA SER A 154 9.18 -3.62 -11.28
C SER A 154 10.08 -3.03 -12.38
N VAL A 155 9.58 -2.94 -13.60
CA VAL A 155 10.33 -2.35 -14.73
C VAL A 155 9.87 -0.90 -15.00
N ASN A 156 10.74 -0.11 -15.65
CA ASN A 156 10.43 1.30 -15.91
C ASN A 156 9.30 1.48 -16.92
N THR A 157 9.16 0.54 -17.87
CA THR A 157 8.11 0.56 -18.89
C THR A 157 6.70 0.31 -18.37
N THR A 158 6.54 -0.13 -17.13
CA THR A 158 5.24 -0.44 -16.51
C THR A 158 4.22 0.69 -16.68
N HIS A 159 4.66 1.94 -16.53
CA HIS A 159 3.76 3.10 -16.63
C HIS A 159 3.21 3.31 -18.04
N GLN A 160 3.92 2.85 -19.05
CA GLN A 160 3.53 2.99 -20.47
C GLN A 160 2.72 1.80 -20.96
N THR A 161 2.67 0.71 -20.20
CA THR A 161 1.93 -0.51 -20.57
C THR A 161 0.42 -0.23 -20.51
N LYS A 162 -0.22 -0.19 -21.68
CA LYS A 162 -1.65 0.13 -21.81
C LYS A 162 -2.54 -1.12 -21.84
N LYS A 163 -2.00 -2.25 -22.27
CA LYS A 163 -2.71 -3.52 -22.38
C LYS A 163 -1.78 -4.65 -21.98
N LEU A 164 -2.36 -5.66 -21.35
CA LEU A 164 -1.75 -6.97 -21.15
C LEU A 164 -2.19 -7.86 -22.31
N ASP A 165 -1.30 -8.71 -22.80
CA ASP A 165 -1.66 -9.74 -23.75
C ASP A 165 -2.36 -10.93 -23.06
N ILE A 166 -2.77 -11.92 -23.83
CA ILE A 166 -3.49 -13.08 -23.29
C ILE A 166 -2.60 -13.91 -22.37
N ASP A 167 -1.32 -14.03 -22.66
CA ASP A 167 -0.38 -14.80 -21.83
C ASP A 167 -0.13 -14.10 -20.49
N ASP A 168 -0.04 -12.78 -20.48
CA ASP A 168 0.03 -11.97 -19.26
C ASP A 168 -1.24 -12.15 -18.40
N LEU A 169 -2.43 -12.13 -19.02
CA LEU A 169 -3.70 -12.34 -18.32
C LEU A 169 -3.81 -13.75 -17.74
N MET A 170 -3.36 -14.78 -18.48
CA MET A 170 -3.29 -16.15 -18.00
C MET A 170 -2.33 -16.26 -16.80
N TYR A 171 -1.13 -15.65 -16.92
CA TYR A 171 -0.17 -15.62 -15.84
C TYR A 171 -0.74 -14.94 -14.58
N TYR A 172 -1.46 -13.82 -14.76
CA TYR A 172 -2.11 -13.11 -13.64
C TYR A 172 -3.16 -14.00 -12.96
N ARG A 173 -4.05 -14.62 -13.75
CA ARG A 173 -5.05 -15.56 -13.24
C ARG A 173 -4.42 -16.66 -12.41
N ASP A 174 -3.40 -17.34 -12.98
CA ASP A 174 -2.75 -18.48 -12.33
C ASP A 174 -1.98 -18.09 -11.07
N ARG A 175 -1.35 -16.91 -11.10
CA ARG A 175 -0.60 -16.39 -9.95
C ARG A 175 -1.48 -16.05 -8.75
N PHE A 176 -2.68 -15.59 -9.00
CA PHE A 176 -3.63 -15.15 -7.97
C PHE A 176 -4.80 -16.11 -7.78
N ASP A 177 -4.72 -17.31 -8.36
CA ASP A 177 -5.76 -18.35 -8.26
C ASP A 177 -7.17 -17.82 -8.59
N VAL A 178 -7.26 -16.92 -9.59
CA VAL A 178 -8.56 -16.37 -10.01
C VAL A 178 -9.35 -17.49 -10.73
N PRO A 179 -10.55 -17.86 -10.24
CA PRO A 179 -11.27 -19.03 -10.75
C PRO A 179 -11.99 -18.75 -12.08
N LEU A 180 -11.21 -18.48 -13.12
CA LEU A 180 -11.66 -18.29 -14.50
C LEU A 180 -11.03 -19.34 -15.41
N THR A 181 -11.82 -19.84 -16.35
CA THR A 181 -11.34 -20.73 -17.42
C THR A 181 -10.52 -19.95 -18.45
N ASP A 182 -9.71 -20.65 -19.24
CA ASP A 182 -8.93 -20.03 -20.33
C ASP A 182 -9.84 -19.26 -21.32
N LYS A 183 -11.02 -19.81 -21.61
CA LYS A 183 -12.01 -19.16 -22.48
C LYS A 183 -12.49 -17.83 -21.89
N GLN A 184 -12.78 -17.81 -20.60
CA GLN A 184 -13.24 -16.62 -19.90
C GLN A 184 -12.14 -15.54 -19.83
N VAL A 185 -10.89 -15.94 -19.59
CA VAL A 185 -9.74 -15.03 -19.63
C VAL A 185 -9.56 -14.43 -21.03
N LYS A 186 -9.63 -15.25 -22.08
CA LYS A 186 -9.54 -14.78 -23.48
C LYS A 186 -10.66 -13.81 -23.85
N ASN A 187 -11.85 -14.00 -23.29
CA ASN A 187 -13.00 -13.12 -23.49
C ASN A 187 -13.01 -11.90 -22.55
N ILE A 188 -12.01 -11.79 -21.64
CA ILE A 188 -11.93 -10.73 -20.61
C ILE A 188 -13.22 -10.67 -19.78
N GLU A 189 -13.71 -11.83 -19.35
CA GLU A 189 -14.91 -11.92 -18.53
C GLU A 189 -14.62 -11.48 -17.08
N TYR A 190 -15.57 -10.77 -16.46
CA TYR A 190 -15.46 -10.39 -15.06
C TYR A 190 -15.73 -11.58 -14.14
N TYR A 191 -14.82 -11.79 -13.19
CA TYR A 191 -15.07 -12.70 -12.09
C TYR A 191 -16.06 -12.08 -11.10
N LYS A 192 -17.13 -12.80 -10.83
CA LYS A 192 -18.10 -12.46 -9.81
C LYS A 192 -18.13 -13.56 -8.75
N PRO A 193 -17.68 -13.30 -7.52
CA PRO A 193 -17.71 -14.31 -6.47
C PRO A 193 -19.14 -14.72 -6.10
N ASP A 194 -19.31 -15.96 -5.64
CA ASP A 194 -20.59 -16.45 -5.15
C ASP A 194 -21.06 -15.61 -3.96
N GLN A 195 -22.37 -15.27 -3.96
CA GLN A 195 -22.98 -14.43 -2.92
C GLN A 195 -22.97 -15.09 -1.53
N ASN A 196 -22.81 -16.41 -1.46
CA ASN A 196 -22.72 -17.20 -0.24
C ASN A 196 -21.29 -17.52 0.17
N SER A 197 -20.28 -17.09 -0.61
CA SER A 197 -18.89 -17.28 -0.23
C SER A 197 -18.57 -16.61 1.11
N PRO A 198 -17.60 -17.14 1.88
CA PRO A 198 -17.19 -16.56 3.16
C PRO A 198 -16.77 -15.10 3.05
N GLU A 199 -16.07 -14.75 1.97
CA GLU A 199 -15.57 -13.41 1.69
C GLU A 199 -16.72 -12.41 1.50
N ILE A 200 -17.72 -12.79 0.71
CA ILE A 200 -18.91 -11.94 0.46
C ILE A 200 -19.74 -11.79 1.73
N LYS A 201 -19.94 -12.86 2.50
CA LYS A 201 -20.63 -12.79 3.80
C LYS A 201 -19.90 -11.84 4.75
N TYR A 202 -18.57 -11.97 4.85
CA TYR A 202 -17.74 -11.10 5.69
C TYR A 202 -17.88 -9.62 5.29
N ILE A 203 -17.74 -9.31 3.98
CA ILE A 203 -17.88 -7.93 3.49
C ILE A 203 -19.28 -7.37 3.81
N LYS A 204 -20.33 -8.15 3.54
CA LYS A 204 -21.71 -7.73 3.81
C LYS A 204 -21.93 -7.44 5.30
N GLU A 205 -21.48 -8.33 6.17
CA GLU A 205 -21.60 -8.16 7.63
C GLU A 205 -20.90 -6.88 8.11
N LYS A 206 -19.65 -6.66 7.67
CA LYS A 206 -18.90 -5.45 8.02
C LYS A 206 -19.57 -4.19 7.50
N ARG A 207 -20.07 -4.22 6.26
CA ARG A 207 -20.76 -3.05 5.67
C ARG A 207 -22.10 -2.76 6.36
N LEU A 208 -22.87 -3.77 6.73
CA LEU A 208 -24.10 -3.58 7.49
C LEU A 208 -23.85 -2.90 8.84
N LYS A 209 -22.79 -3.30 9.56
CA LYS A 209 -22.39 -2.64 10.82
C LYS A 209 -22.00 -1.17 10.64
N LEU A 210 -21.64 -0.76 9.45
CA LEU A 210 -21.29 0.62 9.09
C LEU A 210 -22.45 1.40 8.43
N GLY A 211 -23.68 0.87 8.45
CA GLY A 211 -24.85 1.51 7.84
C GLY A 211 -25.10 1.15 6.36
N GLY A 212 -24.47 0.09 5.86
CA GLY A 212 -24.66 -0.40 4.48
C GLY A 212 -23.54 -0.03 3.52
N PHE A 213 -23.71 -0.37 2.24
CA PHE A 213 -22.71 -0.11 1.18
C PHE A 213 -22.70 1.35 0.73
N ILE A 214 -23.85 1.97 0.68
CA ILE A 214 -24.02 3.39 0.40
C ILE A 214 -24.68 4.00 1.63
N PRO A 215 -24.01 4.91 2.36
CA PRO A 215 -24.62 5.60 3.48
C PRO A 215 -25.90 6.31 3.02
N GLU A 216 -26.97 6.17 3.77
CA GLU A 216 -28.17 6.97 3.53
C GLU A 216 -27.81 8.45 3.62
N ARG A 217 -28.09 9.18 2.57
CA ARG A 217 -27.97 10.63 2.58
C ARG A 217 -29.23 11.18 3.22
N THR A 218 -29.10 11.81 4.37
CA THR A 218 -30.21 12.58 4.91
C THR A 218 -30.43 13.80 4.03
N THR A 219 -31.60 13.88 3.43
CA THR A 219 -32.06 15.07 2.69
C THR A 219 -32.70 16.10 3.62
N TYR A 220 -32.90 15.70 4.88
CA TYR A 220 -33.49 16.56 5.91
C TYR A 220 -32.38 17.31 6.65
N ALA A 221 -32.35 18.62 6.52
CA ALA A 221 -31.59 19.50 7.38
C ALA A 221 -32.55 20.26 8.33
N LYS A 222 -32.19 20.34 9.62
CA LYS A 222 -32.95 21.22 10.53
C LYS A 222 -32.92 22.63 9.98
N PRO A 223 -34.08 23.32 9.91
CA PRO A 223 -34.09 24.72 9.46
C PRO A 223 -33.17 25.56 10.33
N ILE A 224 -32.25 26.26 9.70
CA ILE A 224 -31.42 27.25 10.37
C ILE A 224 -32.23 28.54 10.39
N LYS A 225 -32.48 29.07 11.58
CA LYS A 225 -33.13 30.39 11.71
C LYS A 225 -32.19 31.43 11.14
N ALA A 226 -32.63 32.13 10.12
CA ALA A 226 -31.84 33.22 9.55
C ALA A 226 -31.59 34.27 10.65
N PRO A 227 -30.37 34.77 10.78
CA PRO A 227 -30.10 35.87 11.69
C PRO A 227 -30.93 37.11 11.32
N PRO A 228 -31.39 37.90 12.29
CA PRO A 228 -32.14 39.12 11.99
C PRO A 228 -31.27 40.10 11.20
N LYS A 229 -31.88 40.86 10.30
CA LYS A 229 -31.17 41.76 9.38
C LYS A 229 -30.35 42.84 10.07
N ASP A 230 -30.77 43.24 11.28
CA ASP A 230 -30.10 44.25 12.11
C ASP A 230 -28.73 43.81 12.63
N ILE A 231 -28.44 42.52 12.69
CA ILE A 231 -27.09 42.04 13.09
C ILE A 231 -25.99 42.55 12.14
N PHE A 232 -26.36 42.94 10.91
CA PHE A 232 -25.44 43.47 9.90
C PHE A 232 -25.47 44.99 9.78
N ASP A 233 -26.24 45.67 10.62
CA ASP A 233 -26.38 47.12 10.47
C ASP A 233 -25.07 47.89 10.68
N ASN A 234 -24.21 47.38 11.57
CA ASN A 234 -22.85 47.94 11.75
C ASN A 234 -21.95 47.75 10.51
N MET A 235 -22.26 46.81 9.63
CA MET A 235 -21.53 46.57 8.38
C MET A 235 -22.08 47.41 7.23
N LYS A 236 -23.35 47.86 7.31
CA LYS A 236 -24.01 48.63 6.26
C LYS A 236 -23.64 50.09 6.28
N VAL A 237 -23.15 50.58 7.40
CA VAL A 237 -22.76 51.98 7.55
C VAL A 237 -21.28 52.12 7.20
N SER A 238 -21.00 52.38 5.92
CA SER A 238 -19.66 52.74 5.48
C SER A 238 -19.40 54.18 5.83
N THR A 239 -18.58 54.43 6.83
CA THR A 239 -18.14 55.80 7.21
C THR A 239 -16.87 56.19 6.46
N GLY A 240 -16.33 55.37 5.57
CA GLY A 240 -15.03 55.58 4.93
C GLY A 240 -13.81 55.48 5.89
N SER A 241 -14.06 55.25 7.17
CA SER A 241 -13.00 55.23 8.21
C SER A 241 -12.77 53.85 8.84
N LYS A 242 -13.56 52.82 8.46
CA LYS A 242 -13.36 51.45 8.94
C LYS A 242 -12.84 50.55 7.81
N GLU A 243 -11.63 50.10 7.96
CA GLU A 243 -11.09 49.02 7.14
C GLU A 243 -11.63 47.69 7.68
N MET A 244 -12.16 46.86 6.79
CA MET A 244 -12.53 45.49 7.08
C MET A 244 -11.68 44.56 6.22
N SER A 245 -11.05 43.57 6.86
CA SER A 245 -10.40 42.48 6.16
C SER A 245 -11.44 41.53 5.61
N THR A 246 -11.32 41.21 4.36
CA THR A 246 -12.12 40.13 3.71
C THR A 246 -11.52 38.78 4.02
#